data_0437cfec1575e3ab42fdd3768020de46
#
_entry.id   0437cfec1575e3ab42fdd3768020de46
#
_cell.length_a   1.000
_cell.length_b   1.000
_cell.length_c   1.000
_cell.angle_alpha   90.00
_cell.angle_beta   90.00
_cell.angle_gamma   90.00
#
_symmetry.space_group_name_H-M   'P 1'
#
loop_
_entity.id
_entity.type
_entity.pdbx_description
1 polymer ?
#
loop_
_entity_poly.entity_id
_entity_poly.type
_entity_poly.pdbx_seq_one_letter_code
_entity_poly.pdbx_strand_id
1 'polypeptide(L)'
;MTIMVREALPEDQAAIDVFLELHDTAVVARLGELVDARLPPALIAVDGERLVGVLTWITHADSLEVLTLHVTDQWRGTGTALLDGARRLAKSLECRRMWLITTNDNTDALRFYQRRGFRLARLHPGAVDRSRATLNPSIPDIGDHGIQLRDELELELELELEASG
;
A
#
# COMPACT_ATOMS: atom_id res chain seq x y z
N MET A 1 -6.25 24.21 -4.23
CA MET A 1 -6.46 23.02 -3.39
C MET A 1 -5.10 22.48 -2.99
N THR A 2 -4.77 22.53 -1.70
CA THR A 2 -3.47 22.07 -1.22
C THR A 2 -3.65 20.77 -0.44
N ILE A 3 -3.08 19.70 -0.97
CA ILE A 3 -3.05 18.41 -0.30
C ILE A 3 -1.87 18.42 0.68
N MET A 4 -2.15 18.10 1.93
CA MET A 4 -1.13 17.96 2.97
C MET A 4 -0.99 16.49 3.34
N VAL A 5 0.24 15.99 3.34
CA VAL A 5 0.57 14.64 3.80
C VAL A 5 1.23 14.72 5.18
N ARG A 6 0.75 13.94 6.11
CA ARG A 6 1.31 13.86 7.48
C ARG A 6 1.10 12.47 8.09
N GLU A 7 1.80 12.20 9.16
CA GLU A 7 1.53 10.99 9.95
C GLU A 7 0.17 11.13 10.64
N ALA A 8 -0.53 10.00 10.72
CA ALA A 8 -1.82 9.94 11.41
C ALA A 8 -1.63 10.09 12.91
N LEU A 9 -2.55 10.83 13.53
CA LEU A 9 -2.67 10.98 14.99
C LEU A 9 -3.76 10.05 15.51
N PRO A 10 -3.83 9.77 16.82
CA PRO A 10 -4.88 8.93 17.38
C PRO A 10 -6.30 9.38 17.04
N GLU A 11 -6.55 10.69 16.98
CA GLU A 11 -7.84 11.26 16.59
C GLU A 11 -8.23 11.00 15.14
N ASP A 12 -7.28 10.65 14.27
CA ASP A 12 -7.54 10.32 12.86
C ASP A 12 -8.07 8.88 12.68
N GLN A 13 -7.91 8.02 13.68
CA GLN A 13 -8.12 6.59 13.53
C GLN A 13 -9.54 6.22 13.07
N ALA A 14 -10.56 6.87 13.61
CA ALA A 14 -11.93 6.58 13.23
C ALA A 14 -12.19 6.87 11.75
N ALA A 15 -11.66 7.98 11.24
CA ALA A 15 -11.79 8.34 9.83
C ALA A 15 -10.98 7.38 8.93
N ILE A 16 -9.80 6.95 9.37
CA ILE A 16 -8.97 5.97 8.67
C ILE A 16 -9.71 4.64 8.56
N ASP A 17 -10.30 4.15 9.64
CA ASP A 17 -11.03 2.89 9.66
C ASP A 17 -12.17 2.90 8.64
N VAL A 18 -12.96 3.96 8.63
CA VAL A 18 -14.05 4.15 7.65
C VAL A 18 -13.50 4.19 6.23
N PHE A 19 -12.42 4.90 6.00
CA PHE A 19 -11.78 5.03 4.68
C PHE A 19 -11.33 3.66 4.15
N LEU A 20 -10.66 2.87 4.98
CA LEU A 20 -10.20 1.54 4.60
C LEU A 20 -11.36 0.57 4.33
N GLU A 21 -12.42 0.64 5.14
CA GLU A 21 -13.62 -0.16 4.93
C GLU A 21 -14.31 0.18 3.61
N LEU A 22 -14.42 1.45 3.28
CA LEU A 22 -15.02 1.92 2.02
C LEU A 22 -14.22 1.47 0.78
N HIS A 23 -12.92 1.23 0.94
CA HIS A 23 -12.05 0.76 -0.14
C HIS A 23 -11.82 -0.76 -0.11
N ASP A 24 -12.55 -1.49 0.75
CA ASP A 24 -12.42 -2.95 0.92
C ASP A 24 -11.00 -3.41 1.28
N THR A 25 -10.25 -2.58 2.00
CA THR A 25 -8.87 -2.87 2.40
C THR A 25 -8.62 -2.79 3.90
N ALA A 26 -9.68 -2.86 4.70
CA ALA A 26 -9.53 -2.94 6.16
C ALA A 26 -8.81 -4.23 6.58
N VAL A 27 -9.03 -5.32 5.84
CA VAL A 27 -8.32 -6.59 6.02
C VAL A 27 -7.70 -6.99 4.68
N VAL A 28 -6.40 -7.23 4.70
CA VAL A 28 -5.62 -7.55 3.49
C VAL A 28 -5.09 -8.98 3.60
N ALA A 29 -5.35 -9.80 2.59
CA ALA A 29 -4.71 -11.11 2.44
C ALA A 29 -3.46 -10.92 1.57
N ARG A 30 -2.30 -11.21 2.13
CA ARG A 30 -1.05 -11.19 1.37
C ARG A 30 -0.02 -12.11 2.02
N LEU A 31 0.81 -12.75 1.21
CA LEU A 31 1.87 -13.67 1.65
C LEU A 31 1.36 -14.76 2.61
N GLY A 32 0.13 -15.25 2.38
CA GLY A 32 -0.47 -16.31 3.19
C GLY A 32 -1.02 -15.88 4.54
N GLU A 33 -1.18 -14.58 4.78
CA GLU A 33 -1.68 -14.03 6.04
C GLU A 33 -2.84 -13.05 5.80
N LEU A 34 -3.77 -13.01 6.76
CA LEU A 34 -4.73 -11.91 6.87
C LEU A 34 -4.14 -10.85 7.79
N VAL A 35 -4.05 -9.63 7.31
CA VAL A 35 -3.52 -8.49 8.06
C VAL A 35 -4.60 -7.43 8.22
N ASP A 36 -4.85 -7.01 9.45
CA ASP A 36 -5.76 -5.90 9.73
C ASP A 36 -5.03 -4.58 9.48
N ALA A 37 -5.37 -3.92 8.38
CA ALA A 37 -4.72 -2.69 7.94
C ALA A 37 -5.07 -1.47 8.81
N ARG A 38 -6.01 -1.60 9.74
CA ARG A 38 -6.37 -0.54 10.69
C ARG A 38 -5.39 -0.44 11.87
N LEU A 39 -4.60 -1.50 12.11
CA LEU A 39 -3.67 -1.57 13.25
C LEU A 39 -2.30 -0.93 13.00
N PRO A 40 -1.67 -1.07 11.81
CA PRO A 40 -0.39 -0.42 11.56
C PRO A 40 -0.48 1.10 11.50
N PRO A 41 0.66 1.80 11.65
CA PRO A 41 0.69 3.25 11.47
C PRO A 41 0.35 3.64 10.03
N ALA A 42 -0.07 4.90 9.86
CA ALA A 42 -0.52 5.42 8.58
C ALA A 42 0.03 6.81 8.30
N LEU A 43 0.25 7.09 7.02
CA LEU A 43 0.32 8.44 6.48
C LEU A 43 -1.04 8.77 5.89
N ILE A 44 -1.49 10.00 6.10
CA ILE A 44 -2.75 10.47 5.55
C ILE A 44 -2.53 11.70 4.67
N ALA A 45 -3.37 11.82 3.67
CA ALA A 45 -3.47 13.01 2.84
C ALA A 45 -4.80 13.70 3.15
N VAL A 46 -4.72 14.98 3.47
CA VAL A 46 -5.89 15.78 3.79
C VAL A 46 -5.97 17.00 2.87
N ASP A 47 -7.20 17.34 2.49
CA ASP A 47 -7.54 18.56 1.79
C ASP A 47 -8.43 19.38 2.75
N GLY A 48 -7.81 20.34 3.44
CA GLY A 48 -8.44 20.98 4.58
C GLY A 48 -8.71 19.98 5.70
N GLU A 49 -9.99 19.78 6.04
CA GLU A 49 -10.41 18.78 7.05
C GLU A 49 -10.81 17.43 6.44
N ARG A 50 -10.81 17.33 5.11
CA ARG A 50 -11.26 16.15 4.40
C ARG A 50 -10.12 15.16 4.21
N LEU A 51 -10.30 13.93 4.66
CA LEU A 51 -9.39 12.83 4.38
C LEU A 51 -9.55 12.38 2.93
N VAL A 52 -8.48 12.48 2.15
CA VAL A 52 -8.50 12.16 0.71
C VAL A 52 -7.56 11.02 0.32
N GLY A 53 -6.75 10.54 1.23
CA GLY A 53 -5.87 9.40 0.98
C GLY A 53 -5.30 8.81 2.25
N VAL A 54 -5.02 7.52 2.21
CA VAL A 54 -4.41 6.77 3.32
C VAL A 54 -3.36 5.82 2.74
N LEU A 55 -2.20 5.79 3.39
CA LEU A 55 -1.16 4.80 3.17
C LEU A 55 -0.83 4.18 4.52
N THR A 56 -1.00 2.86 4.66
CA THR A 56 -0.58 2.14 5.86
C THR A 56 0.73 1.40 5.59
N TRP A 57 1.56 1.26 6.60
CA TRP A 57 2.89 0.69 6.43
C TRP A 57 3.31 -0.15 7.63
N ILE A 58 4.20 -1.11 7.37
CA ILE A 58 4.79 -2.00 8.37
C ILE A 58 6.31 -2.00 8.18
N THR A 59 7.06 -1.93 9.27
CA THR A 59 8.51 -2.09 9.20
C THR A 59 8.90 -3.55 9.44
N HIS A 60 9.89 -4.02 8.69
CA HIS A 60 10.49 -5.34 8.82
C HIS A 60 12.00 -5.16 8.79
N ALA A 61 12.66 -5.32 9.93
CA ALA A 61 14.12 -5.12 10.03
C ALA A 61 14.55 -3.80 9.37
N ASP A 62 15.20 -3.84 8.21
CA ASP A 62 15.68 -2.68 7.45
C ASP A 62 14.82 -2.33 6.25
N SER A 63 13.58 -2.78 6.21
CA SER A 63 12.64 -2.49 5.11
C SER A 63 11.32 -1.94 5.60
N LEU A 64 10.64 -1.22 4.72
CA LEU A 64 9.29 -0.71 4.94
C LEU A 64 8.36 -1.29 3.90
N GLU A 65 7.34 -2.00 4.36
CA GLU A 65 6.25 -2.50 3.51
C GLU A 65 5.14 -1.47 3.43
N VAL A 66 4.75 -1.09 2.21
CA VAL A 66 3.50 -0.35 1.97
C VAL A 66 2.39 -1.39 1.93
N LEU A 67 1.56 -1.43 2.98
CA LEU A 67 0.49 -2.42 3.09
C LEU A 67 -0.72 -2.02 2.26
N THR A 68 -1.17 -0.76 2.40
CA THR A 68 -2.29 -0.21 1.61
C THR A 68 -1.94 1.19 1.13
N LEU A 69 -2.47 1.55 -0.03
CA LEU A 69 -2.43 2.91 -0.56
C LEU A 69 -3.71 3.16 -1.37
N HIS A 70 -4.56 4.03 -0.86
CA HIS A 70 -5.81 4.41 -1.52
C HIS A 70 -6.03 5.91 -1.47
N VAL A 71 -6.65 6.44 -2.51
CA VAL A 71 -6.99 7.86 -2.64
C VAL A 71 -8.42 7.98 -3.14
N THR A 72 -9.11 9.06 -2.74
CA THR A 72 -10.50 9.30 -3.16
C THR A 72 -10.58 9.77 -4.62
N ASP A 73 -9.64 10.61 -5.01
CA ASP A 73 -9.59 11.20 -6.36
C ASP A 73 -8.28 10.80 -7.03
N GLN A 74 -8.35 9.85 -7.93
CA GLN A 74 -7.19 9.50 -8.77
C GLN A 74 -6.79 10.69 -9.64
N TRP A 75 -5.52 10.75 -10.04
CA TRP A 75 -4.96 11.74 -10.99
C TRP A 75 -4.67 13.13 -10.41
N ARG A 76 -4.84 13.37 -9.10
CA ARG A 76 -4.50 14.65 -8.47
C ARG A 76 -3.12 14.67 -7.82
N GLY A 77 -2.32 13.63 -8.01
CA GLY A 77 -1.01 13.52 -7.40
C GLY A 77 -1.02 13.15 -5.92
N THR A 78 -2.18 12.85 -5.35
CA THR A 78 -2.31 12.48 -3.93
C THR A 78 -1.57 11.18 -3.62
N GLY A 79 -1.72 10.16 -4.47
CA GLY A 79 -1.01 8.90 -4.31
C GLY A 79 0.50 9.06 -4.39
N THR A 80 0.98 9.90 -5.30
CA THR A 80 2.40 10.23 -5.42
C THR A 80 2.91 10.94 -4.18
N ALA A 81 2.15 11.90 -3.66
CA ALA A 81 2.51 12.64 -2.44
C ALA A 81 2.60 11.71 -1.22
N LEU A 82 1.66 10.78 -1.08
CA LEU A 82 1.70 9.77 -0.01
C LEU A 82 2.92 8.85 -0.15
N LEU A 83 3.20 8.38 -1.36
CA LEU A 83 4.35 7.51 -1.61
C LEU A 83 5.67 8.23 -1.35
N ASP A 84 5.78 9.49 -1.75
CA ASP A 84 6.96 10.32 -1.45
C ASP A 84 7.12 10.53 0.06
N GLY A 85 6.01 10.72 0.79
CA GLY A 85 6.02 10.79 2.25
C GLY A 85 6.51 9.49 2.90
N ALA A 86 6.06 8.35 2.40
CA ALA A 86 6.51 7.05 2.87
C ALA A 86 8.00 6.82 2.58
N ARG A 87 8.48 7.31 1.45
CA ARG A 87 9.89 7.23 1.07
C ARG A 87 10.79 8.04 2.01
N ARG A 88 10.37 9.26 2.35
CA ARG A 88 11.08 10.09 3.34
C ARG A 88 11.06 9.44 4.73
N LEU A 89 9.92 8.88 5.13
CA LEU A 89 9.78 8.17 6.39
C LEU A 89 10.70 6.95 6.44
N ALA A 90 10.72 6.14 5.39
CA ALA A 90 11.57 4.97 5.30
C ALA A 90 13.07 5.33 5.44
N LYS A 91 13.49 6.42 4.81
CA LYS A 91 14.87 6.93 4.94
C LYS A 91 15.16 7.38 6.36
N SER A 92 14.22 8.07 7.02
CA SER A 92 14.38 8.52 8.41
C SER A 92 14.47 7.34 9.39
N LEU A 93 13.87 6.21 9.06
CA LEU A 93 13.93 4.96 9.83
C LEU A 93 15.13 4.08 9.43
N GLU A 94 16.01 4.59 8.57
CA GLU A 94 17.20 3.88 8.06
C GLU A 94 16.84 2.59 7.32
N CYS A 95 15.67 2.54 6.69
CA CYS A 95 15.28 1.43 5.83
C CYS A 95 16.06 1.49 4.51
N ARG A 96 16.53 0.33 4.06
CA ARG A 96 17.28 0.18 2.81
C ARG A 96 16.37 -0.14 1.63
N ARG A 97 15.15 -0.53 1.90
CA ARG A 97 14.22 -1.04 0.90
C ARG A 97 12.80 -0.67 1.29
N MET A 98 12.02 -0.24 0.30
CA MET A 98 10.55 -0.21 0.35
C MET A 98 10.03 -1.32 -0.54
N TRP A 99 8.94 -1.96 -0.14
CA TRP A 99 8.32 -3.00 -0.94
C TRP A 99 6.82 -3.08 -0.70
N LEU A 100 6.14 -3.78 -1.58
CA LEU A 100 4.71 -4.01 -1.49
C LEU A 100 4.34 -5.31 -2.20
N ILE A 101 3.16 -5.82 -1.83
CA ILE A 101 2.52 -6.92 -2.53
C ILE A 101 1.27 -6.37 -3.21
N THR A 102 1.10 -6.70 -4.47
CA THR A 102 -0.13 -6.44 -5.22
C THR A 102 -0.53 -7.69 -5.98
N THR A 103 -1.68 -7.67 -6.62
CA THR A 103 -2.21 -8.83 -7.34
C THR A 103 -2.09 -8.64 -8.85
N ASN A 104 -2.10 -9.76 -9.58
CA ASN A 104 -1.85 -9.77 -11.03
C ASN A 104 -2.90 -9.01 -11.86
N ASP A 105 -4.10 -8.82 -11.32
CA ASP A 105 -5.17 -8.07 -11.96
C ASP A 105 -5.04 -6.54 -11.79
N ASN A 106 -4.27 -6.11 -10.79
CA ASN A 106 -4.13 -4.69 -10.46
C ASN A 106 -3.09 -4.01 -11.34
N THR A 107 -3.38 -3.96 -12.63
CA THR A 107 -2.48 -3.38 -13.64
C THR A 107 -2.29 -1.89 -13.48
N ASP A 108 -3.27 -1.20 -12.89
CA ASP A 108 -3.16 0.23 -12.58
C ASP A 108 -2.10 0.46 -11.50
N ALA A 109 -2.07 -0.36 -10.45
CA ALA A 109 -1.03 -0.30 -9.42
C ALA A 109 0.34 -0.67 -9.98
N LEU A 110 0.43 -1.70 -10.83
CA LEU A 110 1.70 -2.09 -11.48
C LEU A 110 2.28 -0.94 -12.29
N ARG A 111 1.45 -0.23 -13.03
CA ARG A 111 1.86 0.97 -13.77
C ARG A 111 2.29 2.09 -12.82
N PHE A 112 1.46 2.37 -11.82
CA PHE A 112 1.70 3.46 -10.85
C PHE A 112 3.06 3.32 -10.17
N TYR A 113 3.34 2.15 -9.61
CA TYR A 113 4.57 1.93 -8.85
C TYR A 113 5.82 1.87 -9.73
N GLN A 114 5.75 1.21 -10.88
CA GLN A 114 6.89 1.13 -11.80
C GLN A 114 7.29 2.51 -12.34
N ARG A 115 6.31 3.37 -12.63
CA ARG A 115 6.59 4.76 -13.06
C ARG A 115 7.28 5.58 -11.97
N ARG A 116 7.20 5.15 -10.72
CA ARG A 116 7.83 5.82 -9.57
C ARG A 116 9.10 5.14 -9.09
N GLY A 117 9.64 4.26 -9.91
CA GLY A 117 10.94 3.65 -9.69
C GLY A 117 10.93 2.27 -9.05
N PHE A 118 9.76 1.75 -8.67
CA PHE A 118 9.68 0.38 -8.19
C PHE A 118 9.92 -0.60 -9.33
N ARG A 119 10.53 -1.73 -9.00
CA ARG A 119 10.77 -2.82 -9.95
C ARG A 119 10.03 -4.07 -9.49
N LEU A 120 9.70 -4.93 -10.45
CA LEU A 120 9.14 -6.26 -10.15
C LEU A 120 10.25 -7.12 -9.53
N ALA A 121 10.05 -7.55 -8.30
CA ALA A 121 11.07 -8.30 -7.57
C ALA A 121 10.76 -9.80 -7.53
N ARG A 122 9.48 -10.16 -7.37
CA ARG A 122 9.11 -11.57 -7.22
C ARG A 122 7.68 -11.81 -7.66
N LEU A 123 7.46 -12.93 -8.33
CA LEU A 123 6.15 -13.49 -8.62
C LEU A 123 5.86 -14.62 -7.64
N HIS A 124 4.68 -14.59 -7.02
CA HIS A 124 4.17 -15.67 -6.17
C HIS A 124 3.01 -16.36 -6.90
N PRO A 125 3.28 -17.38 -7.73
CA PRO A 125 2.25 -18.04 -8.52
C PRO A 125 1.22 -18.74 -7.63
N GLY A 126 -0.07 -18.51 -7.92
CA GLY A 126 -1.17 -19.15 -7.20
C GLY A 126 -1.40 -18.65 -5.79
N ALA A 127 -0.74 -17.56 -5.36
CA ALA A 127 -0.86 -17.06 -4.01
C ALA A 127 -2.29 -16.61 -3.67
N VAL A 128 -2.99 -15.98 -4.61
CA VAL A 128 -4.38 -15.56 -4.40
C VAL A 128 -5.32 -16.77 -4.37
N ASP A 129 -5.09 -17.76 -5.23
CA ASP A 129 -5.87 -19.01 -5.21
C ASP A 129 -5.78 -19.69 -3.83
N ARG A 130 -4.59 -19.75 -3.25
CA ARG A 130 -4.38 -20.31 -1.91
C ARG A 130 -5.05 -19.47 -0.84
N SER A 131 -4.96 -18.16 -0.91
CA SER A 131 -5.63 -17.25 0.03
C SER A 131 -7.15 -17.40 -0.04
N ARG A 132 -7.70 -17.54 -1.23
CA ARG A 132 -9.15 -17.78 -1.42
C ARG A 132 -9.57 -19.12 -0.80
N ALA A 133 -8.75 -20.15 -0.95
CA ALA A 133 -9.05 -21.48 -0.44
C ALA A 133 -8.93 -21.57 1.09
N THR A 134 -7.99 -20.82 1.70
CA THR A 134 -7.62 -21.04 3.11
C THR A 134 -7.90 -19.85 4.03
N LEU A 135 -7.98 -18.62 3.51
CA LEU A 135 -8.09 -17.41 4.33
C LEU A 135 -9.40 -16.66 4.13
N ASN A 136 -9.79 -16.45 2.89
CA ASN A 136 -10.95 -15.63 2.55
C ASN A 136 -11.64 -16.13 1.28
N PRO A 137 -12.69 -16.98 1.43
CA PRO A 137 -13.43 -17.52 0.27
C PRO A 137 -14.16 -16.47 -0.57
N SER A 138 -14.33 -15.25 -0.04
CA SER A 138 -15.02 -14.17 -0.76
C SER A 138 -14.11 -13.40 -1.72
N ILE A 139 -12.82 -13.71 -1.81
CA ILE A 139 -11.95 -13.17 -2.84
C ILE A 139 -12.49 -13.60 -4.20
N PRO A 140 -12.81 -12.65 -5.12
CA PRO A 140 -13.41 -13.01 -6.40
C PRO A 140 -12.44 -13.77 -7.31
N ASP A 141 -12.98 -14.59 -8.21
CA ASP A 141 -12.16 -15.30 -9.20
C ASP A 141 -11.68 -14.38 -10.32
N ILE A 142 -12.51 -13.40 -10.67
CA ILE A 142 -12.19 -12.39 -11.69
C ILE A 142 -12.02 -11.05 -11.00
N GLY A 143 -10.86 -10.44 -11.23
CA GLY A 143 -10.52 -9.15 -10.65
C GLY A 143 -10.70 -7.99 -11.62
N ASP A 144 -9.91 -6.97 -11.45
CA ASP A 144 -9.95 -5.76 -12.27
C ASP A 144 -9.68 -6.08 -13.74
N HIS A 145 -10.34 -5.32 -14.62
CA HIS A 145 -10.17 -5.44 -16.09
C HIS A 145 -10.52 -6.83 -16.65
N GLY A 146 -11.30 -7.63 -15.94
CA GLY A 146 -11.68 -8.98 -16.36
C GLY A 146 -10.53 -10.00 -16.27
N ILE A 147 -9.47 -9.68 -15.55
CA ILE A 147 -8.31 -10.55 -15.40
C ILE A 147 -8.59 -11.57 -14.29
N GLN A 148 -8.25 -12.83 -14.53
CA GLN A 148 -8.33 -13.86 -13.49
C GLN A 148 -7.40 -13.49 -12.33
N LEU A 149 -7.96 -13.42 -11.13
CA LEU A 149 -7.26 -13.05 -9.91
C LEU A 149 -6.69 -14.29 -9.24
N ARG A 150 -5.37 -14.50 -9.33
CA ARG A 150 -4.73 -15.72 -8.87
C ARG A 150 -3.32 -15.58 -8.29
N ASP A 151 -2.58 -14.53 -8.68
CA ASP A 151 -1.15 -14.41 -8.34
C ASP A 151 -0.88 -13.13 -7.56
N GLU A 152 0.15 -13.18 -6.71
CA GLU A 152 0.71 -11.99 -6.06
C GLU A 152 2.04 -11.62 -6.71
N LEU A 153 2.33 -10.33 -6.74
CA LEU A 153 3.59 -9.76 -7.22
C LEU A 153 4.19 -8.89 -6.13
N GLU A 154 5.48 -9.05 -5.90
CA GLU A 154 6.24 -8.18 -5.03
C GLU A 154 6.97 -7.15 -5.88
N LEU A 155 6.79 -5.86 -5.54
CA LEU A 155 7.54 -4.76 -6.13
C LEU A 155 8.42 -4.15 -5.06
N GLU A 156 9.60 -3.66 -5.46
CA GLU A 156 10.55 -3.08 -4.52
C GLU A 156 11.21 -1.82 -5.07
N LEU A 157 11.62 -0.97 -4.14
CA LEU A 157 12.44 0.19 -4.40
C LEU A 157 13.62 0.17 -3.43
N GLU A 158 14.84 0.11 -3.95
CA GLU A 158 16.03 0.27 -3.13
C GLU A 158 16.20 1.74 -2.72
N LEU A 159 16.51 1.96 -1.46
CA LEU A 159 16.71 3.29 -0.91
C LEU A 159 18.20 3.51 -0.67
N GLU A 160 18.72 4.62 -1.19
CA GLU A 160 20.06 5.06 -0.85
C GLU A 160 20.00 5.78 0.49
N LEU A 161 20.75 5.27 1.47
CA LEU A 161 20.94 5.97 2.73
C LEU A 161 22.05 7.00 2.54
N GLU A 162 21.82 8.22 3.02
CA GLU A 162 22.87 9.22 3.04
C GLU A 162 24.03 8.70 3.91
N ALA A 163 25.24 8.82 3.37
CA ALA A 163 26.42 8.50 4.16
C ALA A 163 26.45 9.45 5.36
N SER A 164 26.45 8.88 6.57
CA SER A 164 26.71 9.65 7.79
C SER A 164 28.11 10.26 7.66
N GLY A 165 28.13 11.53 7.37
CA GLY A 165 29.38 12.31 7.33
C GLY A 165 30.00 12.49 8.70
#